data_6f541eb1d953dc3fa757011fb3e9b88a
#
_entry.id   6f541eb1d953dc3fa757011fb3e9b88a
#
_cell.length_a   1.000
_cell.length_b   1.000
_cell.length_c   1.000
_cell.angle_alpha   90.00
_cell.angle_beta   90.00
_cell.angle_gamma   90.00
#
_symmetry.space_group_name_H-M   'P 1'
#
loop_
_entity.id
_entity.type
_entity.pdbx_description
1 polymer ?
#
loop_
_entity_poly.entity_id
_entity_poly.type
_entity_poly.pdbx_seq_one_letter_code
_entity_poly.pdbx_strand_id
1 'polypeptide(L)'
;MSFLEANGLNIYYEVHGEGEAKTVILLHHGFGCTRIWQDIYPRFLAAGYRVVMYDRRGFGHSDDGDDYFDFYVSDRYRPDSVKELRAVKKYLGIGPCYLVGQCEGGVVAVDYAAAYPEDVTALTAASTQCYSEVPMTQLNRERLVVSFNDLEPKLQAKVLDWHGESAQAKYDQFANCGGEYGVGYFDLRPNLAKVTCPALVLYPDRSSIFYVEQATAFYRSLQKGELAVFPKCGHNTYEQRPEDYARTILDFLKRVEGKQERMEKPSMTCLA
;
A
#
# COMPACT_ATOMS: atom_id res chain seq x y z
N MET A 1 19.02 12.65 -2.11
CA MET A 1 18.35 11.34 -2.19
C MET A 1 18.85 10.49 -1.06
N SER A 2 17.96 9.85 -0.30
CA SER A 2 18.33 9.03 0.86
C SER A 2 18.07 7.56 0.55
N PHE A 3 19.06 6.71 0.89
CA PHE A 3 18.97 5.27 0.68
C PHE A 3 19.27 4.53 1.99
N LEU A 4 18.67 3.38 2.14
CA LEU A 4 18.98 2.41 3.18
C LEU A 4 19.19 1.03 2.55
N GLU A 5 19.91 0.15 3.26
CA GLU A 5 20.04 -1.23 2.83
C GLU A 5 18.90 -2.08 3.39
N ALA A 6 18.19 -2.77 2.49
CA ALA A 6 17.22 -3.80 2.84
C ALA A 6 17.38 -5.02 1.91
N ASN A 7 17.47 -6.19 2.49
CA ASN A 7 17.63 -7.47 1.75
C ASN A 7 18.84 -7.47 0.77
N GLY A 8 19.90 -6.72 1.09
CA GLY A 8 21.10 -6.57 0.25
C GLY A 8 20.96 -5.59 -0.93
N LEU A 9 19.91 -4.76 -0.92
CA LEU A 9 19.61 -3.79 -1.98
C LEU A 9 19.52 -2.37 -1.40
N ASN A 10 19.85 -1.35 -2.18
CA ASN A 10 19.62 0.03 -1.83
C ASN A 10 18.18 0.41 -2.09
N ILE A 11 17.46 0.74 -1.04
CA ILE A 11 16.06 1.16 -1.08
C ILE A 11 15.99 2.67 -0.86
N TYR A 12 15.42 3.37 -1.83
CA TYR A 12 15.18 4.81 -1.75
C TYR A 12 14.03 5.11 -0.82
N TYR A 13 14.20 6.11 0.05
CA TYR A 13 13.14 6.55 0.96
C TYR A 13 13.11 8.07 1.14
N GLU A 14 11.96 8.56 1.58
CA GLU A 14 11.71 9.93 1.98
C GLU A 14 11.10 9.98 3.37
N VAL A 15 11.53 10.95 4.17
CA VAL A 15 10.96 11.25 5.49
C VAL A 15 10.55 12.71 5.52
N HIS A 16 9.31 12.97 5.85
CA HIS A 16 8.76 14.31 5.99
C HIS A 16 8.18 14.47 7.39
N GLY A 17 8.43 15.64 8.02
CA GLY A 17 8.11 15.92 9.41
C GLY A 17 9.22 15.48 10.37
N GLU A 18 9.23 16.06 11.56
CA GLU A 18 10.28 15.91 12.57
C GLU A 18 9.71 15.39 13.91
N GLY A 19 10.63 14.94 14.78
CA GLY A 19 10.35 14.61 16.18
C GLY A 19 9.64 13.29 16.41
N GLU A 20 9.00 13.19 17.59
CA GLU A 20 8.26 12.00 18.06
C GLU A 20 6.83 11.93 17.54
N ALA A 21 6.50 12.64 16.46
CA ALA A 21 5.17 12.60 15.87
C ALA A 21 4.81 11.17 15.43
N LYS A 22 3.54 10.83 15.58
CA LYS A 22 2.99 9.54 15.12
C LYS A 22 3.31 9.34 13.64
N THR A 23 3.89 8.21 13.29
CA THR A 23 4.38 7.96 11.93
C THR A 23 3.33 7.25 11.07
N VAL A 24 3.11 7.80 9.88
CA VAL A 24 2.37 7.15 8.79
C VAL A 24 3.37 6.70 7.72
N ILE A 25 3.31 5.42 7.32
CA ILE A 25 4.08 4.89 6.20
C ILE A 25 3.13 4.73 5.01
N LEU A 26 3.48 5.35 3.87
CA LEU A 26 2.71 5.29 2.63
C LEU A 26 3.36 4.30 1.65
N LEU A 27 2.60 3.28 1.23
CA LEU A 27 3.05 2.18 0.38
C LEU A 27 2.40 2.30 -0.99
N HIS A 28 3.20 2.51 -2.03
CA HIS A 28 2.74 2.74 -3.40
C HIS A 28 2.19 1.47 -4.06
N HIS A 29 1.35 1.64 -5.10
CA HIS A 29 0.84 0.56 -5.95
C HIS A 29 1.91 -0.04 -6.86
N GLY A 30 1.61 -1.13 -7.54
CA GLY A 30 2.41 -1.67 -8.64
C GLY A 30 2.63 -0.59 -9.71
N PHE A 31 3.84 -0.48 -10.26
CA PHE A 31 4.23 0.61 -11.16
C PHE A 31 4.08 2.02 -10.58
N GLY A 32 4.00 2.16 -9.26
CA GLY A 32 4.13 3.42 -8.55
C GLY A 32 5.53 3.58 -7.94
N CYS A 33 5.76 4.74 -7.35
CA CYS A 33 6.91 5.07 -6.53
C CYS A 33 6.48 6.14 -5.51
N THR A 34 7.39 6.68 -4.72
CA THR A 34 7.07 7.74 -3.74
C THR A 34 6.33 8.94 -4.36
N ARG A 35 6.55 9.19 -5.67
CA ARG A 35 5.93 10.32 -6.38
C ARG A 35 4.41 10.27 -6.48
N ILE A 36 3.77 9.12 -6.31
CA ILE A 36 2.30 9.04 -6.28
C ILE A 36 1.69 9.79 -5.10
N TRP A 37 2.47 10.03 -4.05
CA TRP A 37 2.01 10.61 -2.80
C TRP A 37 2.14 12.12 -2.70
N GLN A 38 2.62 12.81 -3.77
CA GLN A 38 2.93 14.25 -3.73
C GLN A 38 1.73 15.13 -3.32
N ASP A 39 0.52 14.77 -3.73
CA ASP A 39 -0.69 15.48 -3.35
C ASP A 39 -1.32 14.98 -2.03
N ILE A 40 -0.77 13.90 -1.48
CA ILE A 40 -1.31 13.21 -0.30
C ILE A 40 -0.49 13.51 0.95
N TYR A 41 0.84 13.29 0.92
CA TYR A 41 1.68 13.40 2.11
C TYR A 41 1.63 14.78 2.80
N PRO A 42 1.51 15.92 2.08
CA PRO A 42 1.47 17.23 2.74
C PRO A 42 0.23 17.39 3.66
N ARG A 43 -0.86 16.68 3.35
CA ARG A 43 -2.08 16.69 4.16
C ARG A 43 -1.92 15.95 5.47
N PHE A 44 -1.14 14.86 5.47
CA PHE A 44 -0.77 14.15 6.69
C PHE A 44 0.19 14.96 7.56
N LEU A 45 1.15 15.67 6.94
CA LEU A 45 2.03 16.61 7.65
C LEU A 45 1.24 17.72 8.32
N ALA A 46 0.31 18.33 7.60
CA ALA A 46 -0.56 19.39 8.13
C ALA A 46 -1.44 18.90 9.28
N ALA A 47 -1.73 17.59 9.34
CA ALA A 47 -2.45 16.95 10.43
C ALA A 47 -1.55 16.53 11.61
N GLY A 48 -0.24 16.82 11.55
CA GLY A 48 0.72 16.57 12.64
C GLY A 48 1.38 15.16 12.60
N TYR A 49 1.29 14.43 11.50
CA TYR A 49 1.98 13.13 11.36
C TYR A 49 3.37 13.31 10.76
N ARG A 50 4.30 12.47 11.19
CA ARG A 50 5.53 12.20 10.44
C ARG A 50 5.20 11.22 9.31
N VAL A 51 5.61 11.52 8.09
CA VAL A 51 5.32 10.68 6.92
C VAL A 51 6.59 10.05 6.40
N VAL A 52 6.55 8.74 6.17
CA VAL A 52 7.61 7.97 5.55
C VAL A 52 7.07 7.33 4.27
N MET A 53 7.83 7.44 3.21
CA MET A 53 7.55 6.81 1.91
C MET A 53 8.83 6.15 1.43
N TYR A 54 8.72 5.05 0.70
CA TYR A 54 9.88 4.44 0.06
C TYR A 54 9.49 3.80 -1.27
N ASP A 55 10.42 3.74 -2.19
CA ASP A 55 10.27 3.00 -3.43
C ASP A 55 10.60 1.54 -3.16
N ARG A 56 9.61 0.64 -3.37
CA ARG A 56 9.83 -0.79 -3.18
C ARG A 56 10.84 -1.33 -4.20
N ARG A 57 11.50 -2.43 -3.86
CA ARG A 57 12.46 -3.11 -4.75
C ARG A 57 11.97 -3.12 -6.20
N GLY A 58 12.80 -2.64 -7.12
CA GLY A 58 12.53 -2.61 -8.55
C GLY A 58 11.67 -1.45 -9.04
N PHE A 59 11.27 -0.52 -8.16
CA PHE A 59 10.50 0.65 -8.53
C PHE A 59 11.22 1.94 -8.19
N GLY A 60 10.88 3.02 -8.91
CA GLY A 60 11.43 4.35 -8.67
C GLY A 60 12.96 4.38 -8.73
N HIS A 61 13.56 4.79 -7.61
CA HIS A 61 15.00 4.91 -7.44
C HIS A 61 15.63 3.73 -6.68
N SER A 62 14.83 2.74 -6.27
CA SER A 62 15.33 1.56 -5.57
C SER A 62 15.95 0.54 -6.52
N ASP A 63 16.95 -0.20 -6.02
CA ASP A 63 17.62 -1.24 -6.80
C ASP A 63 16.65 -2.35 -7.22
N ASP A 64 16.89 -2.93 -8.39
CA ASP A 64 16.17 -4.08 -8.91
C ASP A 64 16.71 -5.39 -8.31
N GLY A 65 18.03 -5.47 -8.16
CA GLY A 65 18.78 -6.73 -7.98
C GLY A 65 18.89 -7.52 -9.29
N ASP A 66 19.81 -8.46 -9.33
CA ASP A 66 20.15 -9.20 -10.55
C ASP A 66 19.04 -10.18 -10.99
N ASP A 67 18.14 -10.55 -10.08
CA ASP A 67 17.09 -11.55 -10.29
C ASP A 67 15.66 -10.92 -10.30
N TYR A 68 15.52 -9.63 -10.61
CA TYR A 68 14.24 -8.92 -10.50
C TYR A 68 13.09 -9.63 -11.23
N PHE A 69 13.31 -10.04 -12.47
CA PHE A 69 12.25 -10.65 -13.29
C PHE A 69 11.77 -12.01 -12.73
N ASP A 70 12.69 -12.82 -12.23
CA ASP A 70 12.35 -14.09 -11.57
C ASP A 70 11.74 -13.85 -10.17
N PHE A 71 12.28 -12.89 -9.43
CA PHE A 71 11.78 -12.49 -8.13
C PHE A 71 10.34 -12.01 -8.20
N TYR A 72 10.02 -11.13 -9.18
CA TYR A 72 8.74 -10.47 -9.30
C TYR A 72 7.55 -11.43 -9.44
N VAL A 73 7.74 -12.58 -10.09
CA VAL A 73 6.70 -13.61 -10.26
C VAL A 73 6.81 -14.77 -9.29
N SER A 74 7.77 -14.71 -8.36
CA SER A 74 8.03 -15.78 -7.41
C SER A 74 7.16 -15.67 -6.14
N ASP A 75 7.08 -16.78 -5.41
CA ASP A 75 6.47 -16.83 -4.07
C ASP A 75 7.25 -16.05 -2.99
N ARG A 76 8.50 -15.64 -3.30
CA ARG A 76 9.32 -14.77 -2.44
C ARG A 76 8.85 -13.32 -2.43
N TYR A 77 8.15 -12.86 -3.46
CA TYR A 77 7.83 -11.44 -3.62
C TYR A 77 7.14 -10.84 -2.39
N ARG A 78 6.05 -11.46 -1.94
CA ARG A 78 5.29 -10.97 -0.77
C ARG A 78 6.08 -11.07 0.54
N PRO A 79 6.68 -12.22 0.90
CA PRO A 79 7.52 -12.30 2.11
C PRO A 79 8.69 -11.32 2.13
N ASP A 80 9.36 -11.10 1.01
CA ASP A 80 10.51 -10.20 0.94
C ASP A 80 10.08 -8.73 0.96
N SER A 81 8.91 -8.38 0.42
CA SER A 81 8.31 -7.03 0.59
C SER A 81 7.99 -6.73 2.07
N VAL A 82 7.56 -7.73 2.83
CA VAL A 82 7.36 -7.60 4.30
C VAL A 82 8.69 -7.39 5.03
N LYS A 83 9.74 -8.13 4.66
CA LYS A 83 11.09 -7.95 5.24
C LYS A 83 11.67 -6.58 4.88
N GLU A 84 11.43 -6.10 3.66
CA GLU A 84 11.84 -4.77 3.21
C GLU A 84 11.19 -3.68 4.05
N LEU A 85 9.87 -3.69 4.24
CA LEU A 85 9.17 -2.75 5.11
C LEU A 85 9.70 -2.81 6.55
N ARG A 86 9.99 -4.02 7.05
CA ARG A 86 10.60 -4.18 8.38
C ARG A 86 11.99 -3.56 8.47
N ALA A 87 12.82 -3.71 7.43
CA ALA A 87 14.14 -3.10 7.36
C ALA A 87 14.05 -1.56 7.35
N VAL A 88 13.13 -1.00 6.56
CA VAL A 88 12.84 0.45 6.54
C VAL A 88 12.46 0.95 7.95
N LYS A 89 11.52 0.28 8.61
CA LYS A 89 11.10 0.64 9.98
C LYS A 89 12.27 0.58 10.96
N LYS A 90 13.05 -0.50 10.92
CA LYS A 90 14.20 -0.69 11.81
C LYS A 90 15.26 0.38 11.61
N TYR A 91 15.62 0.67 10.36
CA TYR A 91 16.62 1.68 10.02
C TYR A 91 16.23 3.08 10.51
N LEU A 92 14.95 3.43 10.36
CA LEU A 92 14.41 4.74 10.74
C LEU A 92 13.96 4.83 12.21
N GLY A 93 14.15 3.76 13.00
CA GLY A 93 13.76 3.72 14.41
C GLY A 93 12.25 3.87 14.64
N ILE A 94 11.41 3.36 13.70
CA ILE A 94 9.96 3.50 13.76
C ILE A 94 9.37 2.37 14.62
N GLY A 95 8.75 2.74 15.72
CA GLY A 95 7.93 1.85 16.54
C GLY A 95 6.58 1.51 15.90
N PRO A 96 5.52 1.24 16.70
CA PRO A 96 4.17 1.08 16.16
C PRO A 96 3.74 2.29 15.32
N CYS A 97 3.17 2.04 14.14
CA CYS A 97 2.88 3.08 13.16
C CYS A 97 1.57 2.82 12.41
N TYR A 98 1.15 3.79 11.63
CA TYR A 98 0.02 3.68 10.70
C TYR A 98 0.53 3.28 9.32
N LEU A 99 -0.12 2.30 8.69
CA LEU A 99 0.16 1.89 7.32
C LEU A 99 -0.96 2.36 6.39
N VAL A 100 -0.61 2.99 5.29
CA VAL A 100 -1.55 3.36 4.22
C VAL A 100 -1.02 2.78 2.92
N GLY A 101 -1.70 1.78 2.37
CA GLY A 101 -1.31 1.12 1.14
C GLY A 101 -2.34 1.32 0.03
N GLN A 102 -1.86 1.67 -1.16
CA GLN A 102 -2.64 1.73 -2.38
C GLN A 102 -2.41 0.46 -3.20
N CYS A 103 -3.48 -0.23 -3.61
CA CYS A 103 -3.44 -1.42 -4.46
C CYS A 103 -2.47 -2.47 -3.88
N GLU A 104 -1.39 -2.78 -4.54
CA GLU A 104 -0.33 -3.69 -4.10
C GLU A 104 0.32 -3.27 -2.79
N GLY A 105 0.53 -1.97 -2.58
CA GLY A 105 0.98 -1.46 -1.28
C GLY A 105 0.04 -1.81 -0.14
N GLY A 106 -1.26 -1.96 -0.41
CA GLY A 106 -2.24 -2.45 0.55
C GLY A 106 -2.07 -3.94 0.87
N VAL A 107 -1.65 -4.76 -0.10
CA VAL A 107 -1.30 -6.17 0.15
C VAL A 107 -0.08 -6.27 1.07
N VAL A 108 0.98 -5.51 0.79
CA VAL A 108 2.17 -5.46 1.65
C VAL A 108 1.82 -5.02 3.07
N ALA A 109 0.96 -4.00 3.21
CA ALA A 109 0.50 -3.51 4.51
C ALA A 109 -0.26 -4.59 5.31
N VAL A 110 -1.15 -5.35 4.65
CA VAL A 110 -1.90 -6.47 5.27
C VAL A 110 -0.96 -7.60 5.66
N ASP A 111 -0.07 -8.01 4.77
CA ASP A 111 0.90 -9.08 5.04
C ASP A 111 1.82 -8.70 6.21
N TYR A 112 2.24 -7.44 6.27
CA TYR A 112 3.03 -6.92 7.38
C TYR A 112 2.24 -6.92 8.69
N ALA A 113 1.01 -6.40 8.70
CA ALA A 113 0.16 -6.36 9.89
C ALA A 113 -0.22 -7.76 10.39
N ALA A 114 -0.35 -8.74 9.50
CA ALA A 114 -0.59 -10.14 9.84
C ALA A 114 0.65 -10.81 10.46
N ALA A 115 1.86 -10.42 10.00
CA ALA A 115 3.13 -10.97 10.50
C ALA A 115 3.63 -10.29 11.77
N TYR A 116 3.34 -8.99 11.95
CA TYR A 116 3.81 -8.15 13.06
C TYR A 116 2.65 -7.30 13.61
N PRO A 117 1.64 -7.90 14.25
CA PRO A 117 0.43 -7.20 14.67
C PRO A 117 0.69 -6.09 15.71
N GLU A 118 1.73 -6.23 16.54
CA GLU A 118 2.13 -5.24 17.54
C GLU A 118 2.80 -3.99 16.93
N ASP A 119 3.28 -4.09 15.71
CA ASP A 119 3.99 -3.02 14.99
C ASP A 119 3.04 -2.07 14.24
N VAL A 120 1.74 -2.37 14.18
CA VAL A 120 0.75 -1.63 13.39
C VAL A 120 -0.38 -1.13 14.26
N THR A 121 -0.46 0.20 14.40
CA THR A 121 -1.51 0.86 15.19
C THR A 121 -2.84 0.89 14.45
N ALA A 122 -2.83 1.15 13.15
CA ALA A 122 -3.96 1.01 12.25
C ALA A 122 -3.49 0.87 10.79
N LEU A 123 -4.36 0.31 9.96
CA LEU A 123 -4.12 0.00 8.57
C LEU A 123 -5.18 0.64 7.66
N THR A 124 -4.78 1.22 6.54
CA THR A 124 -5.66 1.54 5.42
C THR A 124 -5.22 0.78 4.18
N ALA A 125 -6.14 0.01 3.59
CA ALA A 125 -5.96 -0.64 2.29
C ALA A 125 -6.90 0.00 1.27
N ALA A 126 -6.32 0.73 0.31
CA ALA A 126 -7.07 1.45 -0.71
C ALA A 126 -6.97 0.74 -2.06
N SER A 127 -8.09 0.52 -2.74
CA SER A 127 -8.17 -0.14 -4.05
C SER A 127 -7.39 -1.46 -4.12
N THR A 128 -7.35 -2.22 -3.01
CA THR A 128 -6.52 -3.41 -2.83
C THR A 128 -7.29 -4.66 -3.21
N GLN A 129 -6.67 -5.56 -3.97
CA GLN A 129 -7.26 -6.85 -4.30
C GLN A 129 -7.41 -7.72 -3.04
N CYS A 130 -8.56 -8.37 -2.90
CA CYS A 130 -8.83 -9.31 -1.81
C CYS A 130 -8.54 -10.76 -2.21
N TYR A 131 -9.01 -11.15 -3.40
CA TYR A 131 -8.80 -12.49 -3.97
C TYR A 131 -8.93 -12.44 -5.50
N SER A 132 -8.51 -13.49 -6.18
CA SER A 132 -8.75 -13.66 -7.61
C SER A 132 -9.68 -14.84 -7.87
N GLU A 133 -10.59 -14.66 -8.84
CA GLU A 133 -11.52 -15.73 -9.32
C GLU A 133 -10.91 -16.55 -10.45
N VAL A 134 -9.88 -16.01 -11.08
CA VAL A 134 -9.10 -16.62 -12.14
C VAL A 134 -7.61 -16.51 -11.82
N PRO A 135 -6.72 -17.31 -12.42
CA PRO A 135 -5.28 -17.15 -12.24
C PRO A 135 -4.83 -15.70 -12.55
N MET A 136 -3.86 -15.20 -11.81
CA MET A 136 -3.39 -13.81 -11.94
C MET A 136 -2.88 -13.49 -13.35
N THR A 137 -2.24 -14.45 -14.03
CA THR A 137 -1.86 -14.31 -15.45
C THR A 137 -3.05 -14.06 -16.36
N GLN A 138 -4.17 -14.73 -16.13
CA GLN A 138 -5.41 -14.51 -16.88
C GLN A 138 -6.02 -13.16 -16.53
N LEU A 139 -6.12 -12.83 -15.25
CA LEU A 139 -6.68 -11.56 -14.77
C LEU A 139 -5.93 -10.36 -15.38
N ASN A 140 -4.61 -10.42 -15.38
CA ASN A 140 -3.80 -9.34 -15.94
C ASN A 140 -4.00 -9.19 -17.46
N ARG A 141 -4.02 -10.29 -18.19
CA ARG A 141 -4.30 -10.26 -19.64
C ARG A 141 -5.69 -9.71 -19.98
N GLU A 142 -6.68 -9.99 -19.17
CA GLU A 142 -8.06 -9.52 -19.40
C GLU A 142 -8.26 -8.06 -19.01
N ARG A 143 -7.51 -7.54 -18.05
CA ARG A 143 -7.75 -6.22 -17.44
C ARG A 143 -6.62 -5.20 -17.59
N LEU A 144 -5.40 -5.67 -17.91
CA LEU A 144 -4.23 -4.84 -18.11
C LEU A 144 -3.64 -5.01 -19.53
N VAL A 145 -4.47 -5.35 -20.50
CA VAL A 145 -4.14 -5.83 -21.86
C VAL A 145 -3.50 -4.78 -22.76
N VAL A 146 -2.98 -3.70 -22.25
CA VAL A 146 -2.29 -2.72 -23.09
C VAL A 146 -0.80 -2.93 -22.93
N SER A 147 -0.09 -3.23 -24.04
CA SER A 147 1.37 -3.27 -24.02
C SER A 147 1.91 -1.87 -23.69
N PHE A 148 3.14 -1.78 -23.22
CA PHE A 148 3.75 -0.48 -22.95
C PHE A 148 3.66 0.49 -24.13
N ASN A 149 3.88 -0.02 -25.34
CA ASN A 149 3.86 0.79 -26.56
C ASN A 149 2.47 1.32 -26.96
N ASP A 150 1.41 0.67 -26.44
CA ASP A 150 0.01 1.06 -26.70
C ASP A 150 -0.57 1.95 -25.60
N LEU A 151 0.21 2.25 -24.56
CA LEU A 151 -0.20 3.21 -23.52
C LEU A 151 -0.34 4.62 -24.11
N GLU A 152 -1.25 5.39 -23.56
CA GLU A 152 -1.33 6.82 -23.84
C GLU A 152 0.06 7.48 -23.66
N PRO A 153 0.51 8.34 -24.60
CA PRO A 153 1.87 8.93 -24.56
C PRO A 153 2.22 9.60 -23.23
N LYS A 154 1.25 10.23 -22.58
CA LYS A 154 1.43 10.86 -21.27
C LYS A 154 1.73 9.81 -20.17
N LEU A 155 1.09 8.64 -20.24
CA LEU A 155 1.32 7.57 -19.28
C LEU A 155 2.65 6.88 -19.53
N GLN A 156 3.03 6.66 -20.80
CA GLN A 156 4.36 6.16 -21.14
C GLN A 156 5.46 7.07 -20.59
N ALA A 157 5.36 8.38 -20.84
CA ALA A 157 6.31 9.36 -20.35
C ALA A 157 6.39 9.37 -18.81
N LYS A 158 5.26 9.24 -18.14
CA LYS A 158 5.18 9.15 -16.68
C LYS A 158 5.89 7.89 -16.15
N VAL A 159 5.67 6.74 -16.77
CA VAL A 159 6.28 5.46 -16.37
C VAL A 159 7.79 5.49 -16.59
N LEU A 160 8.25 6.03 -17.74
CA LEU A 160 9.68 6.21 -18.02
C LEU A 160 10.35 7.18 -17.05
N ASP A 161 9.70 8.30 -16.74
CA ASP A 161 10.21 9.29 -15.78
C ASP A 161 10.32 8.72 -14.35
N TRP A 162 9.46 7.78 -13.99
CA TRP A 162 9.45 7.15 -12.66
C TRP A 162 10.44 6.00 -12.52
N HIS A 163 10.64 5.19 -13.55
CA HIS A 163 11.36 3.91 -13.45
C HIS A 163 12.56 3.78 -14.39
N GLY A 164 12.87 4.83 -15.18
CA GLY A 164 14.03 4.87 -16.05
C GLY A 164 13.98 3.88 -17.20
N GLU A 165 15.16 3.46 -17.67
CA GLU A 165 15.33 2.65 -18.89
C GLU A 165 14.68 1.25 -18.81
N SER A 166 14.60 0.65 -17.62
CA SER A 166 13.99 -0.67 -17.44
C SER A 166 12.44 -0.64 -17.38
N ALA A 167 11.84 0.55 -17.39
CA ALA A 167 10.41 0.75 -17.20
C ALA A 167 9.54 -0.06 -18.19
N GLN A 168 9.90 -0.06 -19.47
CA GLN A 168 9.16 -0.80 -20.49
C GLN A 168 9.19 -2.31 -20.23
N ALA A 169 10.38 -2.90 -20.01
CA ALA A 169 10.52 -4.33 -19.80
C ALA A 169 9.75 -4.80 -18.54
N LYS A 170 9.81 -4.02 -17.45
CA LYS A 170 9.06 -4.27 -16.22
C LYS A 170 7.56 -4.18 -16.42
N TYR A 171 7.10 -3.18 -17.18
CA TYR A 171 5.69 -3.00 -17.48
C TYR A 171 5.14 -4.16 -18.32
N ASP A 172 5.86 -4.58 -19.35
CA ASP A 172 5.47 -5.69 -20.21
C ASP A 172 5.45 -7.01 -19.42
N GLN A 173 6.38 -7.22 -18.49
CA GLN A 173 6.32 -8.37 -17.56
C GLN A 173 5.07 -8.30 -16.69
N PHE A 174 4.81 -7.18 -16.04
CA PHE A 174 3.63 -6.95 -15.21
C PHE A 174 2.34 -7.26 -15.99
N ALA A 175 2.20 -6.73 -17.20
CA ALA A 175 1.01 -6.97 -18.03
C ALA A 175 0.83 -8.44 -18.44
N ASN A 176 1.92 -9.19 -18.62
CA ASN A 176 1.88 -10.55 -19.18
C ASN A 176 2.00 -11.69 -18.15
N CYS A 177 2.64 -11.45 -17.02
CA CYS A 177 3.05 -12.54 -16.12
C CYS A 177 2.26 -12.64 -14.80
N GLY A 178 1.20 -11.86 -14.61
CA GLY A 178 0.39 -11.91 -13.39
C GLY A 178 0.91 -11.04 -12.25
N GLY A 179 2.07 -10.42 -12.42
CA GLY A 179 2.65 -9.51 -11.45
C GLY A 179 3.09 -10.17 -10.15
N GLU A 180 3.22 -9.35 -9.15
CA GLU A 180 3.76 -9.63 -7.82
C GLU A 180 2.99 -10.65 -6.97
N TYR A 181 1.85 -11.12 -7.43
CA TYR A 181 1.07 -12.16 -6.73
C TYR A 181 1.34 -13.56 -7.27
N GLY A 182 2.33 -13.68 -8.16
CA GLY A 182 2.65 -14.92 -8.87
C GLY A 182 1.72 -15.18 -10.05
N VAL A 183 1.80 -16.37 -10.60
CA VAL A 183 1.07 -16.76 -11.82
C VAL A 183 -0.26 -17.45 -11.55
N GLY A 184 -0.48 -17.93 -10.33
CA GLY A 184 -1.65 -18.69 -9.90
C GLY A 184 -2.78 -17.83 -9.34
N TYR A 185 -3.60 -18.45 -8.51
CA TYR A 185 -4.67 -17.74 -7.79
C TYR A 185 -4.11 -16.95 -6.62
N PHE A 186 -4.67 -15.76 -6.43
CA PHE A 186 -4.36 -14.88 -5.30
C PHE A 186 -5.47 -14.93 -4.25
N ASP A 187 -5.11 -15.02 -2.98
CA ASP A 187 -6.05 -14.91 -1.86
C ASP A 187 -5.38 -14.24 -0.64
N LEU A 188 -5.91 -13.09 -0.24
CA LEU A 188 -5.42 -12.31 0.90
C LEU A 188 -6.21 -12.60 2.18
N ARG A 189 -7.37 -13.24 2.10
CA ARG A 189 -8.31 -13.47 3.23
C ARG A 189 -7.67 -14.20 4.41
N PRO A 190 -6.78 -15.20 4.22
CA PRO A 190 -6.09 -15.84 5.36
C PRO A 190 -5.23 -14.88 6.18
N ASN A 191 -4.62 -13.85 5.55
CA ASN A 191 -3.84 -12.84 6.24
C ASN A 191 -4.73 -11.74 6.82
N LEU A 192 -5.80 -11.34 6.14
CA LEU A 192 -6.81 -10.41 6.68
C LEU A 192 -7.40 -10.90 8.01
N ALA A 193 -7.67 -12.20 8.15
CA ALA A 193 -8.16 -12.79 9.39
C ALA A 193 -7.18 -12.67 10.58
N LYS A 194 -5.88 -12.46 10.30
CA LYS A 194 -4.83 -12.27 11.34
C LYS A 194 -4.62 -10.80 11.70
N VAL A 195 -5.18 -9.85 10.96
CA VAL A 195 -5.06 -8.40 11.24
C VAL A 195 -5.89 -8.08 12.49
N THR A 196 -5.23 -7.68 13.57
CA THR A 196 -5.86 -7.37 14.86
C THR A 196 -6.05 -5.87 15.11
N CYS A 197 -5.32 -5.01 14.40
CA CYS A 197 -5.48 -3.56 14.48
C CYS A 197 -6.75 -3.09 13.76
N PRO A 198 -7.27 -1.88 14.07
CA PRO A 198 -8.31 -1.24 13.26
C PRO A 198 -7.86 -1.09 11.81
N ALA A 199 -8.75 -1.37 10.86
CA ALA A 199 -8.44 -1.34 9.44
C ALA A 199 -9.53 -0.63 8.63
N LEU A 200 -9.13 0.30 7.75
CA LEU A 200 -10.00 0.97 6.79
C LEU A 200 -9.83 0.35 5.40
N VAL A 201 -10.91 -0.15 4.83
CA VAL A 201 -11.01 -0.50 3.42
C VAL A 201 -11.55 0.71 2.66
N LEU A 202 -10.74 1.30 1.78
CA LEU A 202 -11.13 2.43 0.96
C LEU A 202 -11.20 1.99 -0.50
N TYR A 203 -12.35 2.14 -1.15
CA TYR A 203 -12.56 1.52 -2.45
C TYR A 203 -13.27 2.43 -3.45
N PRO A 204 -12.89 2.42 -4.74
CA PRO A 204 -13.64 3.08 -5.79
C PRO A 204 -14.81 2.21 -6.26
N ASP A 205 -15.91 2.83 -6.69
CA ASP A 205 -17.06 2.10 -7.27
C ASP A 205 -16.86 1.74 -8.76
N ARG A 206 -15.85 2.31 -9.44
CA ARG A 206 -15.62 2.16 -10.89
C ARG A 206 -14.19 1.79 -11.24
N SER A 207 -13.54 0.95 -10.43
CA SER A 207 -12.24 0.40 -10.81
C SER A 207 -12.38 -0.51 -12.03
N SER A 208 -11.54 -0.31 -13.03
CA SER A 208 -11.42 -1.22 -14.18
C SER A 208 -10.62 -2.48 -13.86
N ILE A 209 -9.86 -2.48 -12.77
CA ILE A 209 -8.95 -3.58 -12.40
C ILE A 209 -9.64 -4.52 -11.41
N PHE A 210 -10.15 -3.98 -10.30
CA PHE A 210 -10.83 -4.76 -9.26
C PHE A 210 -12.24 -4.22 -9.03
N TYR A 211 -13.23 -5.09 -9.08
CA TYR A 211 -14.63 -4.71 -8.86
C TYR A 211 -14.91 -4.40 -7.38
N VAL A 212 -15.96 -3.62 -7.12
CA VAL A 212 -16.32 -3.16 -5.78
C VAL A 212 -16.67 -4.31 -4.82
N GLU A 213 -17.04 -5.48 -5.34
CA GLU A 213 -17.28 -6.71 -4.57
C GLU A 213 -16.05 -7.14 -3.78
N GLN A 214 -14.85 -6.83 -4.27
CA GLN A 214 -13.60 -7.05 -3.55
C GLN A 214 -13.58 -6.30 -2.22
N ALA A 215 -14.11 -5.07 -2.19
CA ALA A 215 -14.20 -4.27 -0.97
C ALA A 215 -15.05 -4.95 0.12
N THR A 216 -16.17 -5.55 -0.27
CA THR A 216 -17.06 -6.27 0.66
C THR A 216 -16.38 -7.52 1.21
N ALA A 217 -15.71 -8.30 0.34
CA ALA A 217 -14.98 -9.50 0.75
C ALA A 217 -13.82 -9.14 1.69
N PHE A 218 -13.08 -8.09 1.36
CA PHE A 218 -11.98 -7.57 2.18
C PHE A 218 -12.47 -7.16 3.58
N TYR A 219 -13.48 -6.29 3.64
CA TYR A 219 -14.09 -5.81 4.87
C TYR A 219 -14.59 -6.97 5.77
N ARG A 220 -15.30 -7.95 5.19
CA ARG A 220 -15.83 -9.11 5.93
C ARG A 220 -14.74 -10.04 6.47
N SER A 221 -13.55 -10.01 5.90
CA SER A 221 -12.42 -10.82 6.35
C SER A 221 -11.62 -10.17 7.48
N LEU A 222 -11.89 -8.91 7.82
CA LEU A 222 -11.24 -8.16 8.89
C LEU A 222 -11.99 -8.31 10.22
N GLN A 223 -11.25 -8.39 11.34
CA GLN A 223 -11.82 -8.41 12.69
C GLN A 223 -12.36 -7.05 13.12
N LYS A 224 -11.69 -5.95 12.72
CA LYS A 224 -12.01 -4.57 13.11
C LYS A 224 -11.98 -3.66 11.87
N GLY A 225 -12.82 -4.00 10.88
CA GLY A 225 -12.87 -3.30 9.61
C GLY A 225 -13.83 -2.10 9.62
N GLU A 226 -13.46 -1.04 8.89
CA GLU A 226 -14.35 0.02 8.42
C GLU A 226 -14.32 0.03 6.89
N LEU A 227 -15.42 0.41 6.24
CA LEU A 227 -15.53 0.43 4.78
C LEU A 227 -15.94 1.83 4.29
N ALA A 228 -15.18 2.39 3.36
CA ALA A 228 -15.50 3.61 2.63
C ALA A 228 -15.49 3.34 1.13
N VAL A 229 -16.56 3.71 0.43
CA VAL A 229 -16.64 3.58 -1.03
C VAL A 229 -16.77 4.96 -1.65
N PHE A 230 -15.90 5.26 -2.62
CA PHE A 230 -15.91 6.52 -3.35
C PHE A 230 -16.74 6.39 -4.62
N PRO A 231 -17.89 7.11 -4.71
CA PRO A 231 -18.71 7.08 -5.90
C PRO A 231 -18.05 7.82 -7.07
N LYS A 232 -18.28 7.33 -8.28
CA LYS A 232 -17.76 7.88 -9.54
C LYS A 232 -16.25 8.03 -9.53
N CYS A 233 -15.55 7.03 -8.97
CA CYS A 233 -14.10 7.03 -8.81
C CYS A 233 -13.50 5.77 -9.43
N GLY A 234 -12.41 5.92 -10.17
CA GLY A 234 -11.62 4.83 -10.73
C GLY A 234 -10.55 4.31 -9.78
N HIS A 235 -9.71 3.39 -10.26
CA HIS A 235 -8.74 2.65 -9.46
C HIS A 235 -7.75 3.54 -8.67
N ASN A 236 -7.23 4.60 -9.29
CA ASN A 236 -6.29 5.53 -8.67
C ASN A 236 -7.02 6.58 -7.83
N THR A 237 -7.63 6.15 -6.72
CA THR A 237 -8.41 7.01 -5.83
C THR A 237 -7.61 8.21 -5.31
N TYR A 238 -6.33 8.01 -4.97
CA TYR A 238 -5.41 9.04 -4.50
C TYR A 238 -5.18 10.17 -5.52
N GLU A 239 -5.21 9.85 -6.83
CA GLU A 239 -4.99 10.80 -7.93
C GLU A 239 -6.29 11.51 -8.33
N GLN A 240 -7.41 10.77 -8.38
CA GLN A 240 -8.70 11.32 -8.82
C GLN A 240 -9.40 12.13 -7.73
N ARG A 241 -9.20 11.79 -6.47
CA ARG A 241 -9.87 12.41 -5.32
C ARG A 241 -8.91 12.62 -4.13
N PRO A 242 -7.79 13.35 -4.31
CA PRO A 242 -6.72 13.44 -3.31
C PRO A 242 -7.20 14.00 -1.97
N GLU A 243 -8.11 14.97 -2.00
CA GLU A 243 -8.67 15.58 -0.78
C GLU A 243 -9.55 14.62 0.00
N ASP A 244 -10.50 13.98 -0.68
CA ASP A 244 -11.39 13.00 -0.05
C ASP A 244 -10.60 11.79 0.44
N TYR A 245 -9.61 11.34 -0.32
CA TYR A 245 -8.70 10.25 0.04
C TYR A 245 -7.99 10.53 1.37
N ALA A 246 -7.28 11.64 1.44
CA ALA A 246 -6.56 12.02 2.64
C ALA A 246 -7.50 12.29 3.83
N ARG A 247 -8.60 13.03 3.61
CA ARG A 247 -9.59 13.33 4.66
C ARG A 247 -10.19 12.05 5.25
N THR A 248 -10.62 11.11 4.40
CA THR A 248 -11.24 9.86 4.86
C THR A 248 -10.29 9.05 5.73
N ILE A 249 -9.01 8.98 5.34
CA ILE A 249 -8.00 8.27 6.12
C ILE A 249 -7.71 9.02 7.43
N LEU A 250 -7.49 10.33 7.38
CA LEU A 250 -7.23 11.14 8.58
C LEU A 250 -8.38 11.08 9.59
N ASP A 251 -9.61 11.10 9.13
CA ASP A 251 -10.78 10.95 10.00
C ASP A 251 -10.85 9.56 10.64
N PHE A 252 -10.47 8.51 9.91
CA PHE A 252 -10.33 7.16 10.45
C PHE A 252 -9.24 7.12 11.53
N LEU A 253 -8.03 7.65 11.27
CA LEU A 253 -6.93 7.67 12.23
C LEU A 253 -7.32 8.42 13.52
N LYS A 254 -7.98 9.56 13.42
CA LYS A 254 -8.50 10.31 14.58
C LYS A 254 -9.49 9.49 15.42
N ARG A 255 -10.37 8.70 14.78
CA ARG A 255 -11.28 7.81 15.51
C ARG A 255 -10.54 6.71 16.27
N VAL A 256 -9.49 6.15 15.66
CA VAL A 256 -8.64 5.13 16.31
C VAL A 256 -7.95 5.74 17.53
N GLU A 257 -7.33 6.90 17.39
CA GLU A 257 -6.62 7.60 18.46
C GLU A 257 -7.54 7.99 19.62
N GLY A 258 -8.70 8.55 19.34
CA GLY A 258 -9.67 8.92 20.37
C GLY A 258 -10.26 7.71 21.12
N LYS A 259 -10.22 6.48 20.55
CA LYS A 259 -10.57 5.24 21.27
C LYS A 259 -9.43 4.80 22.19
N GLN A 260 -8.18 4.88 21.74
CA GLN A 260 -7.01 4.53 22.55
C GLN A 260 -6.89 5.42 23.79
N GLU A 261 -6.99 6.74 23.64
CA GLU A 261 -6.95 7.68 24.76
C GLU A 261 -8.05 7.44 25.81
N ARG A 262 -9.22 6.96 25.38
CA ARG A 262 -10.31 6.60 26.32
C ARG A 262 -10.06 5.31 27.07
N MET A 263 -9.33 4.37 26.47
CA MET A 263 -8.97 3.10 27.11
C MET A 263 -7.80 3.27 28.09
N GLU A 264 -6.91 4.22 27.85
CA GLU A 264 -5.75 4.53 28.70
C GLU A 264 -6.11 5.40 29.92
N LYS A 265 -7.20 6.17 29.87
CA LYS A 265 -7.71 6.93 31.02
C LYS A 265 -8.50 5.98 31.93
N PRO A 266 -8.03 5.67 33.17
CA PRO A 266 -8.83 4.89 34.09
C PRO A 266 -10.13 5.66 34.36
N SER A 267 -11.26 4.95 34.33
CA SER A 267 -12.55 5.53 34.75
C SER A 267 -12.37 6.00 36.20
N MET A 268 -12.31 7.30 36.42
CA MET A 268 -12.51 7.87 37.73
C MET A 268 -13.99 7.62 38.07
N THR A 269 -14.27 6.43 38.57
CA THR A 269 -15.55 6.14 39.20
C THR A 269 -15.59 7.04 40.43
N CYS A 270 -16.44 8.04 40.40
CA CYS A 270 -16.82 8.83 41.57
C CYS A 270 -17.27 7.89 42.65
N LEU A 271 -16.45 7.77 43.70
CA LEU A 271 -16.94 7.37 45.03
C LEU A 271 -17.69 8.62 45.54
N ALA A 272 -19.00 8.56 45.45
CA ALA A 272 -19.92 9.43 46.19
C ALA A 272 -20.67 8.53 47.19
#